data_d641984ec3d53e78edc45c5e6c93ec97
#
_entry.id   d641984ec3d53e78edc45c5e6c93ec97
#
_cell.length_a   1.000
_cell.length_b   1.000
_cell.length_c   1.000
_cell.angle_alpha   90.00
_cell.angle_beta   90.00
_cell.angle_gamma   90.00
#
_symmetry.space_group_name_H-M   'P 1'
#
loop_
_entity.id
_entity.type
_entity.pdbx_description
1 polymer ?
#
loop_
_entity_poly.entity_id
_entity_poly.type
_entity_poly.pdbx_seq_one_letter_code
_entity_poly.pdbx_strand_id
1 'polypeptide(L)'
;TYGVMSTGWQTIDGVDYYFESWGGMRVNAWAAKGSDWYYMDSNGTPKGEGWLLYDKNWYYLRQDGKMMHSEWLWYDNNWYYLQSWGGMYKSQWVTIKGATYYFRSWGGIYKNGWQEVDGKTYYFRSWGGIYKDTYIDGYYVDKNGVRRNSKNICVAIDAGHQRRGNSEKEPIGPGSSTYKAKVASGTCGVATGINEYELNLAVSLKVRDILEERGYDVYMIRETHDVNISNSERAKLAAQNGADILVRVHANGDSNQSVYGALTMA
;
A
#
# COMPACT_ATOMS: atom_id res chain seq x y z
N THR A 1 -59.02 32.30 -16.53
CA THR A 1 -58.00 31.96 -15.51
C THR A 1 -56.65 31.85 -16.18
N TYR A 2 -55.77 32.76 -15.89
CA TYR A 2 -54.37 32.64 -16.34
C TYR A 2 -53.75 31.46 -15.63
N GLY A 3 -53.31 30.42 -16.38
CA GLY A 3 -52.63 29.26 -15.82
C GLY A 3 -51.31 29.71 -15.17
N VAL A 4 -51.05 29.25 -13.96
CA VAL A 4 -49.74 29.43 -13.31
C VAL A 4 -48.74 28.45 -13.95
N MET A 5 -47.61 28.96 -14.39
CA MET A 5 -46.55 28.16 -14.97
C MET A 5 -45.97 27.21 -13.89
N SER A 6 -46.00 25.91 -14.16
CA SER A 6 -45.39 24.91 -13.28
C SER A 6 -43.91 24.85 -13.46
N THR A 7 -43.15 24.76 -12.35
CA THR A 7 -41.68 24.59 -12.35
C THR A 7 -41.29 23.53 -11.33
N GLY A 8 -40.09 22.98 -11.46
CA GLY A 8 -39.60 21.89 -10.60
C GLY A 8 -40.34 20.57 -10.86
N TRP A 9 -40.34 19.71 -9.84
CA TRP A 9 -41.02 18.43 -9.93
C TRP A 9 -42.53 18.57 -9.87
N GLN A 10 -43.21 17.93 -10.80
CA GLN A 10 -44.68 17.87 -10.90
C GLN A 10 -45.12 16.44 -11.17
N THR A 11 -46.14 15.96 -10.49
CA THR A 11 -46.76 14.66 -10.78
C THR A 11 -48.06 14.91 -11.56
N ILE A 12 -48.11 14.41 -12.79
CA ILE A 12 -49.27 14.57 -13.68
C ILE A 12 -49.74 13.17 -14.06
N ASP A 13 -50.98 12.83 -13.75
CA ASP A 13 -51.60 11.53 -13.97
C ASP A 13 -50.77 10.36 -13.37
N GLY A 14 -50.17 10.60 -12.20
CA GLY A 14 -49.34 9.61 -11.50
C GLY A 14 -47.90 9.45 -12.03
N VAL A 15 -47.49 10.27 -13.00
CA VAL A 15 -46.16 10.27 -13.59
C VAL A 15 -45.42 11.54 -13.19
N ASP A 16 -44.18 11.40 -12.75
CA ASP A 16 -43.31 12.51 -12.37
C ASP A 16 -42.63 13.15 -13.59
N TYR A 17 -42.65 14.47 -13.63
CA TYR A 17 -41.96 15.31 -14.62
C TYR A 17 -41.16 16.39 -13.91
N TYR A 18 -40.14 16.91 -14.56
CA TYR A 18 -39.41 18.07 -14.06
C TYR A 18 -39.47 19.21 -15.08
N PHE A 19 -39.89 20.38 -14.59
CA PHE A 19 -39.97 21.59 -15.37
C PHE A 19 -38.90 22.60 -14.97
N GLU A 20 -38.24 23.18 -15.94
CA GLU A 20 -37.24 24.22 -15.77
C GLU A 20 -37.87 25.50 -15.18
N SER A 21 -37.04 26.42 -14.68
CA SER A 21 -37.53 27.71 -14.12
C SER A 21 -38.29 28.56 -15.14
N TRP A 22 -38.12 28.31 -16.42
CA TRP A 22 -38.83 28.96 -17.53
C TRP A 22 -40.03 28.13 -18.03
N GLY A 23 -40.38 27.05 -17.36
CA GLY A 23 -41.57 26.23 -17.63
C GLY A 23 -41.38 25.12 -18.67
N GLY A 24 -40.21 24.99 -19.33
CA GLY A 24 -39.94 23.90 -20.27
C GLY A 24 -39.73 22.56 -19.53
N MET A 25 -40.26 21.47 -20.10
CA MET A 25 -40.05 20.13 -19.57
C MET A 25 -38.61 19.67 -19.80
N ARG A 26 -37.98 19.16 -18.74
CA ARG A 26 -36.61 18.59 -18.83
C ARG A 26 -36.65 17.24 -19.51
N VAL A 27 -35.84 17.07 -20.54
CA VAL A 27 -35.66 15.83 -21.29
C VAL A 27 -34.18 15.53 -21.53
N ASN A 28 -33.81 14.25 -21.60
CA ASN A 28 -32.45 13.76 -21.84
C ASN A 28 -31.40 14.39 -20.89
N ALA A 29 -31.77 14.62 -19.64
CA ALA A 29 -30.94 15.31 -18.66
C ALA A 29 -31.23 14.86 -17.23
N TRP A 30 -30.28 15.11 -16.33
CA TRP A 30 -30.40 14.79 -14.91
C TRP A 30 -31.26 15.82 -14.16
N ALA A 31 -32.11 15.33 -13.25
CA ALA A 31 -32.93 16.14 -12.34
C ALA A 31 -32.72 15.63 -10.90
N ALA A 32 -32.43 16.56 -9.97
CA ALA A 32 -32.33 16.26 -8.54
C ALA A 32 -33.67 16.31 -7.85
N LYS A 33 -33.96 15.37 -6.93
CA LYS A 33 -35.11 15.37 -6.03
C LYS A 33 -34.61 15.07 -4.61
N GLY A 34 -34.38 16.13 -3.82
CA GLY A 34 -33.66 16.02 -2.55
C GLY A 34 -32.20 15.61 -2.78
N SER A 35 -31.76 14.52 -2.17
CA SER A 35 -30.45 13.92 -2.34
C SER A 35 -30.35 12.95 -3.52
N ASP A 36 -31.48 12.58 -4.12
CA ASP A 36 -31.55 11.59 -5.18
C ASP A 36 -31.47 12.26 -6.56
N TRP A 37 -30.89 11.54 -7.53
CA TRP A 37 -30.80 11.96 -8.92
C TRP A 37 -31.57 11.03 -9.81
N TYR A 38 -32.30 11.60 -10.77
CA TYR A 38 -33.06 10.92 -11.81
C TYR A 38 -32.66 11.40 -13.17
N TYR A 39 -32.60 10.51 -14.14
CA TYR A 39 -32.40 10.89 -15.54
C TYR A 39 -33.74 10.96 -16.24
N MET A 40 -34.12 12.15 -16.70
CA MET A 40 -35.34 12.36 -17.46
C MET A 40 -35.09 11.91 -18.91
N ASP A 41 -35.84 10.95 -19.39
CA ASP A 41 -35.71 10.42 -20.74
C ASP A 41 -36.24 11.39 -21.82
N SER A 42 -36.33 10.95 -23.09
CA SER A 42 -36.83 11.76 -24.18
C SER A 42 -38.31 12.16 -24.06
N ASN A 43 -39.08 11.43 -23.24
CA ASN A 43 -40.49 11.71 -22.98
C ASN A 43 -40.67 12.64 -21.76
N GLY A 44 -39.57 13.02 -21.09
CA GLY A 44 -39.57 13.82 -19.90
C GLY A 44 -39.96 13.08 -18.62
N THR A 45 -39.93 11.75 -18.64
CA THR A 45 -40.20 10.89 -17.49
C THR A 45 -38.91 10.31 -16.91
N PRO A 46 -38.86 9.97 -15.61
CA PRO A 46 -37.70 9.28 -15.04
C PRO A 46 -37.45 7.97 -15.79
N LYS A 47 -36.22 7.80 -16.30
CA LYS A 47 -35.79 6.56 -16.90
C LYS A 47 -35.83 5.43 -15.88
N GLY A 48 -36.40 4.30 -16.26
CA GLY A 48 -36.46 3.10 -15.41
C GLY A 48 -35.12 2.42 -15.23
N GLU A 49 -35.15 1.27 -14.56
CA GLU A 49 -33.98 0.46 -14.21
C GLU A 49 -33.05 0.15 -15.39
N GLY A 50 -31.76 0.21 -15.13
CA GLY A 50 -30.72 -0.26 -16.06
C GLY A 50 -29.57 0.71 -16.24
N TRP A 51 -28.67 0.29 -17.12
CA TRP A 51 -27.48 1.07 -17.46
C TRP A 51 -27.85 2.29 -18.34
N LEU A 52 -27.22 3.41 -18.04
CA LEU A 52 -27.29 4.64 -18.78
C LEU A 52 -25.88 5.12 -19.14
N LEU A 53 -25.63 5.30 -20.45
CA LEU A 53 -24.43 6.00 -20.91
C LEU A 53 -24.80 7.49 -21.08
N TYR A 54 -24.13 8.35 -20.30
CA TYR A 54 -24.31 9.79 -20.39
C TYR A 54 -22.95 10.47 -20.25
N ASP A 55 -22.62 11.37 -21.14
CA ASP A 55 -21.35 12.10 -21.19
C ASP A 55 -20.11 11.21 -20.97
N LYS A 56 -20.01 10.11 -21.76
CA LYS A 56 -18.93 9.09 -21.74
C LYS A 56 -18.80 8.28 -20.44
N ASN A 57 -19.71 8.44 -19.49
CA ASN A 57 -19.74 7.72 -18.24
C ASN A 57 -20.97 6.80 -18.18
N TRP A 58 -20.76 5.64 -17.55
CA TRP A 58 -21.83 4.70 -17.29
C TRP A 58 -22.40 4.93 -15.89
N TYR A 59 -23.73 4.99 -15.78
CA TYR A 59 -24.52 5.08 -14.56
C TYR A 59 -25.47 3.91 -14.50
N TYR A 60 -25.93 3.57 -13.32
CA TYR A 60 -27.00 2.59 -13.14
C TYR A 60 -28.17 3.22 -12.40
N LEU A 61 -29.36 3.03 -12.95
CA LEU A 61 -30.62 3.49 -12.36
C LEU A 61 -31.32 2.29 -11.73
N ARG A 62 -31.88 2.49 -10.54
CA ARG A 62 -32.69 1.50 -9.83
C ARG A 62 -34.09 1.40 -10.44
N GLN A 63 -34.85 0.39 -9.99
CA GLN A 63 -36.23 0.20 -10.41
C GLN A 63 -37.12 1.45 -10.17
N ASP A 64 -36.86 2.19 -9.11
CA ASP A 64 -37.54 3.47 -8.78
C ASP A 64 -36.98 4.68 -9.55
N GLY A 65 -36.10 4.47 -10.51
CA GLY A 65 -35.46 5.50 -11.35
C GLY A 65 -34.31 6.25 -10.70
N LYS A 66 -33.99 5.98 -9.41
CA LYS A 66 -32.89 6.66 -8.70
C LYS A 66 -31.54 6.20 -9.20
N MET A 67 -30.61 7.14 -9.36
CA MET A 67 -29.22 6.86 -9.67
C MET A 67 -28.53 6.16 -8.51
N MET A 68 -27.88 5.02 -8.78
CA MET A 68 -27.00 4.38 -7.80
C MET A 68 -25.70 5.16 -7.62
N HIS A 69 -25.22 5.27 -6.38
CA HIS A 69 -23.93 5.88 -6.06
C HIS A 69 -23.33 5.33 -4.76
N SER A 70 -22.00 5.38 -4.63
CA SER A 70 -21.26 4.93 -3.44
C SER A 70 -21.54 3.48 -3.02
N GLU A 71 -21.84 2.61 -3.97
CA GLU A 71 -22.26 1.23 -3.67
C GLU A 71 -21.88 0.23 -4.76
N TRP A 72 -21.91 -1.05 -4.38
CA TRP A 72 -21.69 -2.19 -5.26
C TRP A 72 -22.97 -2.56 -6.00
N LEU A 73 -22.82 -2.85 -7.29
CA LEU A 73 -23.84 -3.43 -8.14
C LEU A 73 -23.43 -4.84 -8.59
N TRP A 74 -24.25 -5.85 -8.31
CA TRP A 74 -24.15 -7.16 -8.95
C TRP A 74 -25.02 -7.17 -10.18
N TYR A 75 -24.42 -7.29 -11.35
CA TYR A 75 -25.14 -7.30 -12.61
C TYR A 75 -24.43 -8.24 -13.61
N ASP A 76 -25.19 -9.07 -14.30
CA ASP A 76 -24.71 -10.00 -15.32
C ASP A 76 -23.44 -10.78 -14.87
N ASN A 77 -23.54 -11.43 -13.69
CA ASN A 77 -22.47 -12.24 -13.09
C ASN A 77 -21.16 -11.49 -12.78
N ASN A 78 -21.19 -10.17 -12.68
CA ASN A 78 -20.04 -9.32 -12.37
C ASN A 78 -20.37 -8.30 -11.29
N TRP A 79 -19.32 -7.87 -10.55
CA TRP A 79 -19.42 -6.78 -9.61
C TRP A 79 -18.92 -5.48 -10.25
N TYR A 80 -19.68 -4.42 -10.06
CA TYR A 80 -19.38 -3.04 -10.45
C TYR A 80 -19.46 -2.16 -9.22
N TYR A 81 -18.82 -0.99 -9.25
CA TYR A 81 -18.98 -0.01 -8.19
C TYR A 81 -19.31 1.36 -8.78
N LEU A 82 -20.38 1.96 -8.28
CA LEU A 82 -20.82 3.30 -8.65
C LEU A 82 -20.17 4.29 -7.67
N GLN A 83 -19.48 5.30 -8.21
CA GLN A 83 -18.79 6.33 -7.44
C GLN A 83 -19.78 7.25 -6.71
N SER A 84 -19.28 8.12 -5.84
CA SER A 84 -20.16 9.05 -5.07
C SER A 84 -20.97 9.99 -5.97
N TRP A 85 -20.48 10.27 -7.17
CA TRP A 85 -21.21 11.07 -8.19
C TRP A 85 -22.01 10.20 -9.18
N GLY A 86 -22.09 8.91 -8.98
CA GLY A 86 -22.88 7.96 -9.74
C GLY A 86 -22.16 7.25 -10.89
N GLY A 87 -21.03 7.75 -11.37
CA GLY A 87 -20.30 7.13 -12.48
C GLY A 87 -19.63 5.82 -12.09
N MET A 88 -19.62 4.85 -13.00
CA MET A 88 -18.99 3.54 -12.80
C MET A 88 -17.46 3.65 -12.83
N TYR A 89 -16.75 2.94 -11.93
CA TYR A 89 -15.29 2.75 -12.04
C TYR A 89 -14.96 1.88 -13.24
N LYS A 90 -13.88 2.24 -13.97
CA LYS A 90 -13.31 1.44 -15.06
C LYS A 90 -11.82 1.70 -15.22
N SER A 91 -11.06 0.72 -15.74
CA SER A 91 -9.62 0.81 -16.08
C SER A 91 -8.75 1.38 -14.95
N GLN A 92 -8.98 1.00 -13.69
CA GLN A 92 -8.21 1.55 -12.57
C GLN A 92 -8.21 0.68 -11.32
N TRP A 93 -7.20 0.90 -10.50
CA TRP A 93 -7.10 0.40 -9.13
C TRP A 93 -7.88 1.29 -8.17
N VAL A 94 -8.67 0.68 -7.28
CA VAL A 94 -9.43 1.40 -6.25
C VAL A 94 -9.39 0.64 -4.94
N THR A 95 -9.18 1.37 -3.84
CA THR A 95 -9.31 0.80 -2.48
C THR A 95 -10.67 1.21 -1.90
N ILE A 96 -11.50 0.21 -1.58
CA ILE A 96 -12.83 0.38 -1.00
C ILE A 96 -12.85 -0.36 0.33
N LYS A 97 -13.12 0.34 1.43
CA LYS A 97 -13.16 -0.22 2.80
C LYS A 97 -11.93 -1.07 3.13
N GLY A 98 -10.73 -0.60 2.77
CA GLY A 98 -9.45 -1.26 3.05
C GLY A 98 -9.06 -2.40 2.10
N ALA A 99 -9.91 -2.82 1.20
CA ALA A 99 -9.59 -3.82 0.18
C ALA A 99 -9.30 -3.16 -1.17
N THR A 100 -8.31 -3.66 -1.90
CA THR A 100 -7.89 -3.12 -3.20
C THR A 100 -8.42 -3.98 -4.33
N TYR A 101 -9.06 -3.36 -5.30
CA TYR A 101 -9.70 -3.97 -6.47
C TYR A 101 -9.14 -3.38 -7.76
N TYR A 102 -9.23 -4.12 -8.86
CA TYR A 102 -9.01 -3.57 -10.20
C TYR A 102 -10.29 -3.67 -11.02
N PHE A 103 -10.74 -2.51 -11.51
CA PHE A 103 -11.88 -2.40 -12.42
C PHE A 103 -11.40 -2.47 -13.85
N ARG A 104 -11.92 -3.44 -14.63
CA ARG A 104 -11.59 -3.62 -16.05
C ARG A 104 -12.12 -2.47 -16.91
N SER A 105 -11.73 -2.41 -18.17
CA SER A 105 -12.16 -1.36 -19.10
C SER A 105 -13.68 -1.25 -19.28
N TRP A 106 -14.39 -2.35 -19.11
CA TRP A 106 -15.85 -2.41 -19.16
C TRP A 106 -16.52 -2.30 -17.77
N GLY A 107 -15.75 -2.07 -16.70
CA GLY A 107 -16.24 -1.75 -15.35
C GLY A 107 -16.33 -2.93 -14.36
N GLY A 108 -16.38 -4.17 -14.82
CA GLY A 108 -16.39 -5.33 -13.90
C GLY A 108 -15.04 -5.56 -13.25
N ILE A 109 -15.01 -6.08 -12.02
CA ILE A 109 -13.76 -6.38 -11.31
C ILE A 109 -13.12 -7.69 -11.73
N TYR A 110 -11.79 -7.82 -11.54
CA TYR A 110 -11.15 -9.14 -11.52
C TYR A 110 -11.51 -9.90 -10.25
N LYS A 111 -11.64 -11.22 -10.36
CA LYS A 111 -11.89 -12.16 -9.24
C LYS A 111 -11.34 -13.56 -9.57
N ASN A 112 -11.16 -14.41 -8.52
CA ASN A 112 -10.81 -15.81 -8.67
C ASN A 112 -9.48 -16.07 -9.40
N GLY A 113 -8.35 -15.76 -8.78
CA GLY A 113 -7.06 -16.25 -9.24
C GLY A 113 -6.10 -15.20 -9.76
N TRP A 114 -5.05 -15.70 -10.42
CA TRP A 114 -3.97 -14.88 -10.95
C TRP A 114 -4.41 -14.10 -12.18
N GLN A 115 -4.09 -12.80 -12.19
CA GLN A 115 -4.34 -11.89 -13.31
C GLN A 115 -3.15 -10.96 -13.49
N GLU A 116 -2.85 -10.64 -14.74
CA GLU A 116 -1.85 -9.64 -15.09
C GLU A 116 -2.53 -8.26 -15.30
N VAL A 117 -1.98 -7.25 -14.65
CA VAL A 117 -2.41 -5.86 -14.78
C VAL A 117 -1.17 -4.99 -14.87
N ASP A 118 -1.05 -4.19 -15.92
CA ASP A 118 0.07 -3.28 -16.17
C ASP A 118 1.45 -3.97 -16.05
N GLY A 119 1.58 -5.18 -16.63
CA GLY A 119 2.81 -5.98 -16.63
C GLY A 119 3.19 -6.61 -15.29
N LYS A 120 2.31 -6.55 -14.28
CA LYS A 120 2.49 -7.18 -12.96
C LYS A 120 1.39 -8.18 -12.69
N THR A 121 1.72 -9.28 -12.00
CA THR A 121 0.76 -10.35 -11.69
C THR A 121 0.26 -10.21 -10.26
N TYR A 122 -1.06 -10.32 -10.08
CA TYR A 122 -1.78 -10.22 -8.82
C TYR A 122 -2.70 -11.42 -8.62
N TYR A 123 -3.00 -11.79 -7.38
CA TYR A 123 -4.02 -12.79 -7.09
C TYR A 123 -5.28 -12.13 -6.53
N PHE A 124 -6.38 -12.31 -7.25
CA PHE A 124 -7.70 -11.79 -6.86
C PHE A 124 -8.51 -12.86 -6.12
N ARG A 125 -9.05 -12.51 -4.97
CA ARG A 125 -9.96 -13.34 -4.18
C ARG A 125 -11.27 -13.58 -4.91
N SER A 126 -12.08 -14.51 -4.44
CA SER A 126 -13.41 -14.79 -5.03
C SER A 126 -14.35 -13.58 -5.04
N TRP A 127 -14.20 -12.69 -4.09
CA TRP A 127 -14.94 -11.43 -3.99
C TRP A 127 -14.22 -10.23 -4.63
N GLY A 128 -13.06 -10.42 -5.25
CA GLY A 128 -12.36 -9.45 -6.10
C GLY A 128 -11.25 -8.64 -5.43
N GLY A 129 -11.11 -8.61 -4.11
CA GLY A 129 -9.97 -7.96 -3.46
C GLY A 129 -8.68 -8.73 -3.67
N ILE A 130 -7.53 -8.04 -3.82
CA ILE A 130 -6.24 -8.71 -3.95
C ILE A 130 -5.71 -9.23 -2.62
N TYR A 131 -4.87 -10.27 -2.69
CA TYR A 131 -4.02 -10.67 -1.57
C TYR A 131 -2.79 -9.76 -1.48
N LYS A 132 -2.27 -9.59 -0.25
CA LYS A 132 -1.04 -8.84 0.04
C LYS A 132 -0.27 -9.54 1.15
N ASP A 133 1.07 -9.43 1.12
CA ASP A 133 2.01 -9.93 2.12
C ASP A 133 1.72 -11.38 2.55
N THR A 134 1.65 -12.29 1.58
CA THR A 134 1.33 -13.71 1.83
C THR A 134 1.84 -14.62 0.71
N TYR A 135 1.80 -15.94 0.95
CA TYR A 135 2.10 -16.96 -0.06
C TYR A 135 0.82 -17.54 -0.64
N ILE A 136 0.78 -17.70 -1.97
CA ILE A 136 -0.31 -18.33 -2.73
C ILE A 136 0.31 -19.16 -3.85
N ASP A 137 -0.07 -20.44 -3.94
CA ASP A 137 0.39 -21.39 -4.95
C ASP A 137 1.93 -21.43 -5.07
N GLY A 138 2.66 -21.27 -3.95
CA GLY A 138 4.12 -21.28 -3.91
C GLY A 138 4.79 -19.94 -4.28
N TYR A 139 4.05 -18.92 -4.65
CA TYR A 139 4.55 -17.57 -4.92
C TYR A 139 4.28 -16.62 -3.76
N TYR A 140 5.24 -15.77 -3.46
CA TYR A 140 5.03 -14.68 -2.52
C TYR A 140 4.30 -13.52 -3.20
N VAL A 141 3.29 -12.98 -2.54
CA VAL A 141 2.59 -11.75 -2.93
C VAL A 141 3.02 -10.65 -1.98
N ASP A 142 3.69 -9.63 -2.48
CA ASP A 142 4.27 -8.56 -1.67
C ASP A 142 3.21 -7.62 -1.03
N LYS A 143 3.64 -6.64 -0.25
CA LYS A 143 2.77 -5.65 0.42
C LYS A 143 1.89 -4.83 -0.54
N ASN A 144 2.28 -4.77 -1.83
CA ASN A 144 1.53 -4.10 -2.87
C ASN A 144 0.61 -5.07 -3.64
N GLY A 145 0.65 -6.37 -3.32
CA GLY A 145 -0.12 -7.42 -3.98
C GLY A 145 0.54 -8.00 -5.23
N VAL A 146 1.79 -7.61 -5.55
CA VAL A 146 2.51 -8.10 -6.74
C VAL A 146 3.14 -9.45 -6.46
N ARG A 147 2.94 -10.42 -7.39
CA ARG A 147 3.59 -11.73 -7.34
C ARG A 147 5.11 -11.58 -7.45
N ARG A 148 5.82 -12.27 -6.56
CA ARG A 148 7.28 -12.45 -6.55
C ARG A 148 7.61 -13.94 -6.56
N ASN A 149 8.80 -14.30 -6.97
CA ASN A 149 9.27 -15.70 -6.91
C ASN A 149 9.49 -16.14 -5.46
N SER A 150 9.91 -15.20 -4.60
CA SER A 150 10.08 -15.41 -3.16
C SER A 150 9.79 -14.10 -2.41
N LYS A 151 9.57 -14.18 -1.09
CA LYS A 151 9.62 -13.00 -0.22
C LYS A 151 11.05 -12.43 -0.28
N ASN A 152 11.21 -11.12 -0.46
CA ASN A 152 12.51 -10.50 -0.29
C ASN A 152 12.96 -10.74 1.15
N ILE A 153 14.15 -11.31 1.32
CA ILE A 153 14.77 -11.43 2.62
C ILE A 153 15.22 -10.04 3.04
N CYS A 154 14.80 -9.60 4.21
CA CYS A 154 15.26 -8.35 4.82
C CYS A 154 16.52 -8.61 5.64
N VAL A 155 17.62 -7.97 5.27
CA VAL A 155 18.89 -8.05 5.99
C VAL A 155 19.13 -6.76 6.76
N ALA A 156 19.10 -6.81 8.10
CA ALA A 156 19.58 -5.70 8.91
C ALA A 156 21.11 -5.72 8.98
N ILE A 157 21.74 -4.59 8.70
CA ILE A 157 23.20 -4.45 8.80
C ILE A 157 23.51 -3.53 10.00
N ASP A 158 24.24 -4.09 10.96
CA ASP A 158 24.74 -3.37 12.11
C ASP A 158 26.25 -3.11 11.95
N ALA A 159 26.58 -1.90 11.52
CA ALA A 159 27.94 -1.40 11.54
C ALA A 159 28.38 -1.21 13.01
N GLY A 160 29.17 -2.15 13.52
CA GLY A 160 29.59 -2.20 14.94
C GLY A 160 30.21 -0.90 15.41
N HIS A 161 30.06 -0.66 16.71
CA HIS A 161 30.52 0.57 17.39
C HIS A 161 29.87 1.88 16.88
N GLN A 162 30.33 2.98 17.42
CA GLN A 162 29.94 4.36 17.08
C GLN A 162 31.03 5.32 17.57
N ARG A 163 31.02 6.59 17.15
CA ARG A 163 32.10 7.54 17.48
C ARG A 163 32.36 7.65 18.98
N ARG A 164 31.30 7.69 19.81
CA ARG A 164 31.40 7.78 21.26
C ARG A 164 30.80 6.56 21.91
N GLY A 165 31.60 5.90 22.77
CA GLY A 165 31.09 4.83 23.62
C GLY A 165 30.04 5.34 24.62
N ASN A 166 29.22 4.43 25.13
CA ASN A 166 28.30 4.68 26.21
C ASN A 166 28.58 3.68 27.35
N SER A 167 29.13 4.20 28.45
CA SER A 167 29.53 3.39 29.62
C SER A 167 28.38 3.04 30.59
N GLU A 168 27.19 3.60 30.36
CA GLU A 168 26.00 3.14 31.07
C GLU A 168 25.82 1.64 30.87
N LYS A 169 25.16 1.00 31.84
CA LYS A 169 25.07 -0.45 31.87
C LYS A 169 23.77 -0.96 31.29
N GLU A 170 23.84 -2.06 30.55
CA GLU A 170 22.70 -2.86 30.13
C GLU A 170 22.97 -4.34 30.41
N PRO A 171 21.94 -5.20 30.58
CA PRO A 171 22.12 -6.65 30.72
C PRO A 171 22.85 -7.22 29.49
N ILE A 172 23.69 -8.24 29.69
CA ILE A 172 24.40 -8.92 28.56
C ILE A 172 23.44 -9.68 27.63
N GLY A 173 22.22 -9.97 28.10
CA GLY A 173 21.15 -10.62 27.32
C GLY A 173 19.82 -10.58 28.04
N PRO A 174 18.72 -11.00 27.43
CA PRO A 174 17.41 -11.04 28.03
C PRO A 174 17.40 -11.87 29.34
N GLY A 175 16.89 -11.27 30.42
CA GLY A 175 16.81 -11.93 31.75
C GLY A 175 18.13 -12.10 32.50
N SER A 176 19.27 -11.60 31.95
CA SER A 176 20.57 -11.69 32.65
C SER A 176 20.70 -10.70 33.77
N SER A 177 21.24 -11.16 34.94
CA SER A 177 21.68 -10.33 36.06
C SER A 177 23.09 -9.76 35.88
N THR A 178 23.82 -10.17 34.84
CA THR A 178 25.15 -9.66 34.50
C THR A 178 25.02 -8.48 33.55
N TYR A 179 25.77 -7.41 33.83
CA TYR A 179 25.69 -6.15 33.09
C TYR A 179 27.01 -5.84 32.40
N LYS A 180 26.93 -5.21 31.21
CA LYS A 180 28.05 -4.67 30.43
C LYS A 180 27.79 -3.22 30.07
N ALA A 181 28.80 -2.52 29.54
CA ALA A 181 28.59 -1.20 28.95
C ALA A 181 27.64 -1.32 27.72
N LYS A 182 26.79 -0.32 27.54
CA LYS A 182 25.82 -0.27 26.44
C LYS A 182 26.49 -0.39 25.07
N VAL A 183 27.59 0.34 24.84
CA VAL A 183 28.39 0.24 23.61
C VAL A 183 29.80 0.79 23.84
N ALA A 184 30.79 0.13 23.27
CA ALA A 184 32.16 0.63 23.19
C ALA A 184 32.41 1.43 21.90
N SER A 185 33.43 2.31 21.91
CA SER A 185 33.85 3.05 20.70
C SER A 185 34.59 2.18 19.68
N GLY A 186 35.02 1.00 20.07
CA GLY A 186 35.82 0.10 19.22
C GLY A 186 37.32 0.34 19.37
N THR A 187 38.08 -0.33 18.51
CA THR A 187 39.54 -0.24 18.42
C THR A 187 39.98 0.80 17.37
N CYS A 188 41.29 0.94 17.21
CA CYS A 188 41.89 1.77 16.16
C CYS A 188 43.02 0.99 15.48
N GLY A 189 43.10 1.05 14.17
CA GLY A 189 44.17 0.40 13.41
C GLY A 189 45.54 0.99 13.72
N VAL A 190 46.47 0.18 14.23
CA VAL A 190 47.82 0.62 14.67
C VAL A 190 48.60 1.29 13.54
N ALA A 191 48.55 0.72 12.33
CA ALA A 191 49.27 1.23 11.18
C ALA A 191 48.50 2.32 10.39
N THR A 192 47.17 2.27 10.41
CA THR A 192 46.35 3.13 9.56
C THR A 192 45.76 4.34 10.30
N GLY A 193 45.66 4.26 11.62
CA GLY A 193 44.97 5.27 12.43
C GLY A 193 43.43 5.31 12.24
N ILE A 194 42.87 4.39 11.44
CA ILE A 194 41.42 4.35 11.17
C ILE A 194 40.71 3.73 12.35
N ASN A 195 39.67 4.40 12.85
CA ASN A 195 38.86 3.84 13.94
C ASN A 195 37.96 2.73 13.43
N GLU A 196 37.72 1.74 14.27
CA GLU A 196 36.89 0.58 13.93
C GLU A 196 35.50 0.98 13.50
N TYR A 197 34.85 1.95 14.19
CA TYR A 197 33.52 2.41 13.83
C TYR A 197 33.44 3.05 12.43
N GLU A 198 34.54 3.65 11.94
CA GLU A 198 34.64 4.24 10.61
C GLU A 198 34.76 3.14 9.56
N LEU A 199 35.66 2.18 9.78
CA LEU A 199 35.86 1.03 8.90
C LEU A 199 34.57 0.19 8.80
N ASN A 200 33.94 -0.12 9.94
CA ASN A 200 32.72 -0.93 9.97
C ASN A 200 31.59 -0.28 9.18
N LEU A 201 31.41 1.06 9.28
CA LEU A 201 30.40 1.75 8.48
C LEU A 201 30.73 1.74 7.00
N ALA A 202 31.96 1.99 6.61
CA ALA A 202 32.39 2.00 5.21
C ALA A 202 32.19 0.62 4.55
N VAL A 203 32.51 -0.48 5.26
CA VAL A 203 32.25 -1.84 4.80
C VAL A 203 30.74 -2.12 4.72
N SER A 204 29.98 -1.75 5.76
CA SER A 204 28.55 -1.99 5.84
C SER A 204 27.76 -1.30 4.71
N LEU A 205 28.14 -0.10 4.32
CA LEU A 205 27.52 0.62 3.20
C LEU A 205 27.77 -0.10 1.86
N LYS A 206 28.99 -0.64 1.64
CA LYS A 206 29.28 -1.44 0.45
C LYS A 206 28.49 -2.75 0.43
N VAL A 207 28.34 -3.40 1.59
CA VAL A 207 27.55 -4.63 1.72
C VAL A 207 26.08 -4.33 1.43
N ARG A 208 25.55 -3.22 1.94
CA ARG A 208 24.19 -2.75 1.61
C ARG A 208 24.00 -2.67 0.10
N ASP A 209 24.84 -1.91 -0.59
CA ASP A 209 24.70 -1.66 -2.02
C ASP A 209 24.72 -2.99 -2.83
N ILE A 210 25.59 -3.94 -2.47
CA ILE A 210 25.66 -5.25 -3.10
C ILE A 210 24.41 -6.10 -2.82
N LEU A 211 23.86 -6.05 -1.61
CA LEU A 211 22.64 -6.80 -1.26
C LEU A 211 21.42 -6.23 -1.98
N GLU A 212 21.30 -4.90 -2.05
CA GLU A 212 20.21 -4.22 -2.77
C GLU A 212 20.25 -4.55 -4.28
N GLU A 213 21.45 -4.55 -4.92
CA GLU A 213 21.62 -5.01 -6.31
C GLU A 213 21.16 -6.45 -6.52
N ARG A 214 21.32 -7.32 -5.52
CA ARG A 214 20.88 -8.71 -5.55
C ARG A 214 19.40 -8.91 -5.20
N GLY A 215 18.67 -7.82 -4.93
CA GLY A 215 17.22 -7.86 -4.67
C GLY A 215 16.85 -8.18 -3.23
N TYR A 216 17.77 -8.05 -2.28
CA TYR A 216 17.46 -8.10 -0.85
C TYR A 216 16.91 -6.75 -0.37
N ASP A 217 15.98 -6.77 0.59
CA ASP A 217 15.62 -5.57 1.33
C ASP A 217 16.69 -5.35 2.42
N VAL A 218 17.23 -4.14 2.53
CA VAL A 218 18.28 -3.84 3.52
C VAL A 218 17.82 -2.78 4.50
N TYR A 219 18.05 -3.00 5.80
CA TYR A 219 17.87 -2.05 6.87
C TYR A 219 19.21 -1.76 7.55
N MET A 220 19.67 -0.51 7.49
CA MET A 220 20.87 -0.06 8.18
C MET A 220 20.56 0.36 9.61
N ILE A 221 21.20 -0.26 10.62
CA ILE A 221 21.04 0.16 12.04
C ILE A 221 21.59 1.57 12.28
N ARG A 222 22.63 1.94 11.56
CA ARG A 222 23.16 3.31 11.50
C ARG A 222 23.78 3.60 10.15
N GLU A 223 23.68 4.86 9.72
CA GLU A 223 24.31 5.37 8.51
C GLU A 223 25.26 6.55 8.79
N THR A 224 25.41 6.91 10.05
CA THR A 224 26.32 7.95 10.51
C THR A 224 27.15 7.48 11.70
N HIS A 225 28.17 8.26 12.06
CA HIS A 225 29.03 7.97 13.20
C HIS A 225 28.45 8.53 14.53
N ASP A 226 27.71 9.62 14.46
CA ASP A 226 27.17 10.34 15.60
C ASP A 226 25.77 9.82 15.98
N VAL A 227 25.77 8.63 16.55
CA VAL A 227 24.58 7.96 17.11
C VAL A 227 24.86 7.55 18.56
N ASN A 228 23.80 7.29 19.32
CA ASN A 228 23.90 6.71 20.66
C ASN A 228 22.91 5.54 20.77
N ILE A 229 23.26 4.41 20.18
CA ILE A 229 22.44 3.19 20.09
C ILE A 229 23.15 2.08 20.83
N SER A 230 22.53 1.57 21.89
CA SER A 230 23.07 0.45 22.69
C SER A 230 23.03 -0.87 21.92
N ASN A 231 23.80 -1.88 22.38
CA ASN A 231 23.79 -3.19 21.73
C ASN A 231 22.41 -3.86 21.77
N SER A 232 21.63 -3.67 22.83
CA SER A 232 20.27 -4.20 22.93
C SER A 232 19.29 -3.46 22.02
N GLU A 233 19.43 -2.14 21.85
CA GLU A 233 18.62 -1.35 20.93
C GLU A 233 18.87 -1.72 19.47
N ARG A 234 20.12 -2.02 19.10
CA ARG A 234 20.48 -2.47 17.73
C ARG A 234 19.71 -3.73 17.35
N ALA A 235 19.68 -4.73 18.24
CA ALA A 235 18.91 -5.95 18.02
C ALA A 235 17.39 -5.70 17.95
N LYS A 236 16.85 -4.79 18.80
CA LYS A 236 15.43 -4.40 18.76
C LYS A 236 15.06 -3.67 17.46
N LEU A 237 15.92 -2.77 16.99
CA LEU A 237 15.71 -2.06 15.73
C LEU A 237 15.66 -3.02 14.53
N ALA A 238 16.55 -4.02 14.48
CA ALA A 238 16.49 -5.05 13.44
C ALA A 238 15.14 -5.79 13.46
N ALA A 239 14.71 -6.27 14.63
CA ALA A 239 13.43 -6.98 14.78
C ALA A 239 12.21 -6.08 14.45
N GLN A 240 12.19 -4.85 14.92
CA GLN A 240 11.10 -3.88 14.66
C GLN A 240 10.95 -3.52 13.18
N ASN A 241 12.05 -3.57 12.42
CA ASN A 241 12.05 -3.32 10.98
C ASN A 241 11.91 -4.61 10.15
N GLY A 242 11.52 -5.71 10.78
CA GLY A 242 11.16 -6.95 10.09
C GLY A 242 12.35 -7.68 9.45
N ALA A 243 13.56 -7.52 10.01
CA ALA A 243 14.73 -8.21 9.49
C ALA A 243 14.61 -9.72 9.70
N ASP A 244 14.86 -10.48 8.63
CA ASP A 244 14.97 -11.94 8.67
C ASP A 244 16.37 -12.35 9.14
N ILE A 245 17.39 -11.52 8.88
CA ILE A 245 18.80 -11.74 9.23
C ILE A 245 19.39 -10.45 9.78
N LEU A 246 20.18 -10.56 10.88
CA LEU A 246 21.00 -9.46 11.39
C LEU A 246 22.49 -9.79 11.13
N VAL A 247 23.15 -8.95 10.34
CA VAL A 247 24.59 -9.02 10.08
C VAL A 247 25.28 -7.90 10.84
N ARG A 248 26.15 -8.27 11.78
CA ARG A 248 26.95 -7.31 12.54
C ARG A 248 28.39 -7.32 12.03
N VAL A 249 28.90 -6.16 11.65
CA VAL A 249 30.25 -5.96 11.10
C VAL A 249 31.17 -5.40 12.16
N HIS A 250 32.30 -6.08 12.41
CA HIS A 250 33.35 -5.68 13.34
C HIS A 250 34.74 -5.88 12.73
N ALA A 251 35.73 -5.17 13.25
CA ALA A 251 37.13 -5.40 13.00
C ALA A 251 37.83 -5.75 14.31
N ASN A 252 38.16 -7.03 14.49
CA ASN A 252 38.84 -7.49 15.70
C ASN A 252 40.33 -7.13 15.66
N GLY A 253 40.87 -6.79 16.82
CA GLY A 253 42.33 -6.65 17.01
C GLY A 253 42.93 -7.91 17.65
N ASP A 254 44.17 -8.22 17.31
CA ASP A 254 44.97 -9.26 17.96
C ASP A 254 46.40 -8.74 18.22
N SER A 255 46.98 -9.15 19.32
CA SER A 255 48.37 -8.84 19.64
C SER A 255 49.38 -9.64 18.79
N ASN A 256 48.94 -10.76 18.22
CA ASN A 256 49.76 -11.57 17.31
C ASN A 256 49.59 -11.07 15.86
N GLN A 257 50.63 -10.48 15.31
CA GLN A 257 50.66 -9.91 13.95
C GLN A 257 50.46 -10.96 12.83
N SER A 258 50.58 -12.25 13.13
CA SER A 258 50.30 -13.32 12.16
C SER A 258 48.81 -13.70 12.06
N VAL A 259 47.95 -13.15 12.94
CA VAL A 259 46.50 -13.36 12.91
C VAL A 259 45.90 -12.35 11.95
N TYR A 260 45.34 -12.82 10.85
CA TYR A 260 44.67 -12.02 9.86
C TYR A 260 43.57 -12.83 9.14
N GLY A 261 42.59 -12.14 8.54
CA GLY A 261 41.52 -12.76 7.77
C GLY A 261 40.14 -12.35 8.28
N ALA A 262 39.13 -12.90 7.63
CA ALA A 262 37.73 -12.70 8.02
C ALA A 262 37.26 -13.90 8.87
N LEU A 263 36.48 -13.60 9.92
CA LEU A 263 35.83 -14.60 10.77
C LEU A 263 34.31 -14.32 10.78
N THR A 264 33.54 -15.36 10.48
CA THR A 264 32.07 -15.32 10.66
C THR A 264 31.71 -16.14 11.88
N MET A 265 30.91 -15.54 12.77
CA MET A 265 30.33 -16.20 13.94
C MET A 265 28.79 -16.17 13.79
N ALA A 266 28.12 -17.31 13.90
CA ALA A 266 26.67 -17.49 13.83
C ALA A 266 26.08 -17.85 15.20
#